data_e6730170904f460ca6d88e0835bfef03
#
_entry.id   e6730170904f460ca6d88e0835bfef03
#
_cell.length_a   1.000
_cell.length_b   1.000
_cell.length_c   1.000
_cell.angle_alpha   90.00
_cell.angle_beta   90.00
_cell.angle_gamma   90.00
#
_symmetry.space_group_name_H-M   'P 1'
#
loop_
_entity.id
_entity.type
_entity.pdbx_description
1 polymer ?
#
loop_
_entity_poly.entity_id
_entity_poly.type
_entity_poly.pdbx_seq_one_letter_code
_entity_poly.pdbx_strand_id
1 'polypeptide(L)'
;MDARFERYVENLRTVRTLSQPKFSPDMKAKELLETIQSNAIKCFDYMKENNAILNELVFQRAPAELTSAEIASLQEFADKMFNYASSEDCGIAYKVYSLLLENARLRGDKPAIVRYLYGKAVSLHYLNVRGRDYAINPYGTQVRGLFQEGASYIAEYESFDKTTKGYIMRCLGNSRMSMPRSTPEECTEYMKVFDKAMGIITDPYYHQLDPDLPWGKFEYAMHMDRETLLS
;
A
#
# COMPACT_ATOMS: atom_id res chain seq x y z
N MET A 1 -10.96 -15.40 -5.77
CA MET A 1 -11.32 -14.01 -6.14
C MET A 1 -12.67 -14.01 -6.85
N ASP A 2 -13.51 -12.99 -6.66
CA ASP A 2 -14.78 -12.83 -7.40
C ASP A 2 -14.50 -12.67 -8.90
N ALA A 3 -15.28 -13.32 -9.77
CA ALA A 3 -15.11 -13.28 -11.21
C ALA A 3 -15.17 -11.85 -11.80
N ARG A 4 -15.89 -10.93 -11.15
CA ARG A 4 -15.95 -9.52 -11.53
C ARG A 4 -14.62 -8.81 -11.30
N PHE A 5 -13.88 -9.13 -10.24
CA PHE A 5 -12.53 -8.62 -10.04
C PHE A 5 -11.53 -9.19 -11.04
N GLU A 6 -11.70 -10.45 -11.44
CA GLU A 6 -10.88 -11.03 -12.53
C GLU A 6 -11.12 -10.27 -13.83
N ARG A 7 -12.39 -10.00 -14.14
CA ARG A 7 -12.78 -9.19 -15.30
C ARG A 7 -12.20 -7.79 -15.25
N TYR A 8 -12.23 -7.15 -14.08
CA TYR A 8 -11.61 -5.85 -13.86
C TYR A 8 -10.11 -5.86 -14.21
N VAL A 9 -9.38 -6.83 -13.71
CA VAL A 9 -7.93 -6.97 -13.96
C VAL A 9 -7.64 -7.21 -15.44
N GLU A 10 -8.45 -8.04 -16.11
CA GLU A 10 -8.31 -8.31 -17.54
C GLU A 10 -8.58 -7.06 -18.39
N ASN A 11 -9.60 -6.30 -18.03
CA ASN A 11 -9.90 -5.03 -18.68
C ASN A 11 -8.73 -4.04 -18.56
N LEU A 12 -8.09 -3.95 -17.38
CA LEU A 12 -6.90 -3.11 -17.19
C LEU A 12 -5.74 -3.53 -18.10
N ARG A 13 -5.48 -4.84 -18.22
CA ARG A 13 -4.43 -5.36 -19.12
C ARG A 13 -4.72 -4.98 -20.56
N THR A 14 -5.98 -5.13 -20.98
CA THR A 14 -6.44 -4.79 -22.33
C THR A 14 -6.28 -3.30 -22.60
N VAL A 15 -6.70 -2.43 -21.67
CA VAL A 15 -6.53 -0.98 -21.79
C VAL A 15 -5.04 -0.60 -21.92
N ARG A 16 -4.17 -1.19 -21.11
CA ARG A 16 -2.71 -0.95 -21.21
C ARG A 16 -2.15 -1.36 -22.57
N THR A 17 -2.60 -2.48 -23.10
CA THR A 17 -2.18 -2.95 -24.43
C THR A 17 -2.68 -2.01 -25.53
N LEU A 18 -3.93 -1.60 -25.48
CA LEU A 18 -4.54 -0.71 -26.47
C LEU A 18 -3.99 0.71 -26.41
N SER A 19 -3.57 1.19 -25.24
CA SER A 19 -2.96 2.52 -25.06
C SER A 19 -1.51 2.61 -25.55
N GLN A 20 -0.87 1.47 -25.80
CA GLN A 20 0.51 1.39 -26.31
C GLN A 20 0.54 0.58 -27.63
N PRO A 21 -0.19 0.99 -28.67
CA PRO A 21 -0.24 0.25 -29.92
C PRO A 21 1.13 0.24 -30.59
N LYS A 22 1.51 -0.94 -31.10
CA LYS A 22 2.70 -1.06 -31.96
C LYS A 22 2.31 -0.65 -33.37
N PHE A 23 2.92 0.40 -33.86
CA PHE A 23 2.70 0.87 -35.21
C PHE A 23 3.80 0.33 -36.15
N SER A 24 3.38 -0.07 -37.36
CA SER A 24 4.33 -0.37 -38.43
C SER A 24 4.88 0.95 -39.00
N PRO A 25 6.20 1.03 -39.33
CA PRO A 25 6.78 2.22 -39.98
C PRO A 25 6.08 2.58 -41.28
N ASP A 26 5.47 1.59 -41.98
CA ASP A 26 4.82 1.76 -43.27
C ASP A 26 3.32 2.12 -43.16
N MET A 27 2.79 2.27 -41.94
CA MET A 27 1.38 2.59 -41.70
C MET A 27 1.06 4.01 -42.20
N LYS A 28 0.00 4.14 -43.01
CA LYS A 28 -0.44 5.44 -43.50
C LYS A 28 -1.09 6.24 -42.36
N ALA A 29 -0.96 7.57 -42.41
CA ALA A 29 -1.48 8.47 -41.39
C ALA A 29 -2.99 8.27 -41.11
N LYS A 30 -3.79 7.97 -42.14
CA LYS A 30 -5.21 7.68 -41.99
C LYS A 30 -5.46 6.40 -41.17
N GLU A 31 -4.76 5.33 -41.48
CA GLU A 31 -4.87 4.03 -40.76
C GLU A 31 -4.39 4.17 -39.29
N LEU A 32 -3.34 4.97 -39.07
CA LEU A 32 -2.86 5.32 -37.75
C LEU A 32 -3.96 6.02 -36.94
N LEU A 33 -4.60 7.03 -37.50
CA LEU A 33 -5.64 7.80 -36.83
C LEU A 33 -6.88 6.93 -36.53
N GLU A 34 -7.31 6.11 -37.47
CA GLU A 34 -8.42 5.17 -37.28
C GLU A 34 -8.11 4.14 -36.18
N THR A 35 -6.87 3.64 -36.13
CA THR A 35 -6.43 2.70 -35.08
C THR A 35 -6.45 3.37 -33.70
N ILE A 36 -5.92 4.59 -33.59
CA ILE A 36 -5.92 5.35 -32.32
C ILE A 36 -7.35 5.61 -31.86
N GLN A 37 -8.24 6.06 -32.74
CA GLN A 37 -9.64 6.33 -32.42
C GLN A 37 -10.38 5.06 -31.97
N SER A 38 -10.22 3.96 -32.70
CA SER A 38 -10.82 2.67 -32.34
C SER A 38 -10.35 2.17 -30.98
N ASN A 39 -9.04 2.27 -30.70
CA ASN A 39 -8.47 1.87 -29.41
C ASN A 39 -8.98 2.76 -28.27
N ALA A 40 -9.09 4.08 -28.49
CA ALA A 40 -9.61 5.00 -27.49
C ALA A 40 -11.06 4.67 -27.09
N ILE A 41 -11.92 4.36 -28.06
CA ILE A 41 -13.32 3.94 -27.81
C ILE A 41 -13.35 2.67 -26.98
N LYS A 42 -12.57 1.64 -27.36
CA LYS A 42 -12.50 0.39 -26.60
C LYS A 42 -11.98 0.60 -25.17
N CYS A 43 -10.94 1.41 -25.00
CA CYS A 43 -10.44 1.76 -23.68
C CYS A 43 -11.53 2.41 -22.81
N PHE A 44 -12.30 3.32 -23.38
CA PHE A 44 -13.39 3.98 -22.68
C PHE A 44 -14.47 2.97 -22.21
N ASP A 45 -14.86 2.01 -23.06
CA ASP A 45 -15.84 0.98 -22.71
C ASP A 45 -15.34 0.09 -21.57
N TYR A 46 -14.07 -0.35 -21.61
CA TYR A 46 -13.46 -1.13 -20.52
C TYR A 46 -13.36 -0.34 -19.22
N MET A 47 -13.00 0.94 -19.28
CA MET A 47 -12.96 1.79 -18.09
C MET A 47 -14.35 2.01 -17.49
N LYS A 48 -15.38 2.17 -18.32
CA LYS A 48 -16.77 2.28 -17.88
C LYS A 48 -17.24 1.01 -17.17
N GLU A 49 -16.93 -0.16 -17.72
CA GLU A 49 -17.23 -1.46 -17.09
C GLU A 49 -16.48 -1.58 -15.75
N ASN A 50 -15.21 -1.23 -15.69
CA ASN A 50 -14.42 -1.27 -14.48
C ASN A 50 -14.97 -0.34 -13.38
N ASN A 51 -15.41 0.86 -13.74
CA ASN A 51 -16.04 1.76 -12.79
C ASN A 51 -17.36 1.19 -12.23
N ALA A 52 -18.16 0.50 -13.04
CA ALA A 52 -19.37 -0.18 -12.57
C ALA A 52 -19.03 -1.30 -11.57
N ILE A 53 -18.01 -2.11 -11.86
CA ILE A 53 -17.53 -3.17 -10.96
C ILE A 53 -17.06 -2.58 -9.61
N LEU A 54 -16.25 -1.53 -9.64
CA LEU A 54 -15.78 -0.89 -8.41
C LEU A 54 -16.90 -0.25 -7.59
N ASN A 55 -17.86 0.39 -8.26
CA ASN A 55 -19.01 0.98 -7.58
C ASN A 55 -19.80 -0.09 -6.82
N GLU A 56 -20.09 -1.21 -7.46
CA GLU A 56 -20.85 -2.28 -6.86
C GLU A 56 -20.10 -3.00 -5.74
N LEU A 57 -18.83 -3.34 -5.97
CA LEU A 57 -18.08 -4.24 -5.07
C LEU A 57 -17.32 -3.51 -3.96
N VAL A 58 -17.06 -2.21 -4.13
CA VAL A 58 -16.23 -1.44 -3.19
C VAL A 58 -16.94 -0.20 -2.68
N PHE A 59 -17.34 0.72 -3.58
CA PHE A 59 -17.76 2.06 -3.15
C PHE A 59 -19.16 2.11 -2.54
N GLN A 60 -20.06 1.20 -2.92
CA GLN A 60 -21.42 1.11 -2.39
C GLN A 60 -21.57 0.07 -1.27
N ARG A 61 -20.48 -0.60 -0.88
CA ARG A 61 -20.53 -1.64 0.16
C ARG A 61 -20.42 -1.05 1.56
N ALA A 62 -21.31 -1.45 2.44
CA ALA A 62 -21.19 -1.16 3.85
C ALA A 62 -20.19 -2.11 4.52
N PRO A 63 -19.19 -1.59 5.27
CA PRO A 63 -18.18 -2.45 5.90
C PRO A 63 -18.77 -3.57 6.78
N ALA A 64 -19.86 -3.29 7.50
CA ALA A 64 -20.50 -4.25 8.38
C ALA A 64 -21.17 -5.44 7.66
N GLU A 65 -21.47 -5.31 6.38
CA GLU A 65 -22.21 -6.30 5.58
C GLU A 65 -21.31 -7.26 4.82
N LEU A 66 -19.99 -7.11 4.91
CA LEU A 66 -19.05 -7.96 4.18
C LEU A 66 -19.03 -9.37 4.75
N THR A 67 -19.29 -10.34 3.90
CA THR A 67 -19.11 -11.77 4.21
C THR A 67 -17.63 -12.15 4.20
N SER A 68 -17.28 -13.26 4.85
CA SER A 68 -15.89 -13.76 4.84
C SER A 68 -15.35 -14.05 3.45
N ALA A 69 -16.20 -14.51 2.51
CA ALA A 69 -15.83 -14.74 1.13
C ALA A 69 -15.52 -13.44 0.38
N GLU A 70 -16.34 -12.40 0.60
CA GLU A 70 -16.10 -11.06 0.01
C GLU A 70 -14.83 -10.44 0.57
N ILE A 71 -14.58 -10.54 1.88
CA ILE A 71 -13.34 -10.07 2.53
C ILE A 71 -12.12 -10.74 1.89
N ALA A 72 -12.13 -12.05 1.71
CA ALA A 72 -11.03 -12.77 1.07
C ALA A 72 -10.81 -12.33 -0.39
N SER A 73 -11.90 -12.15 -1.16
CA SER A 73 -11.85 -11.67 -2.54
C SER A 73 -11.32 -10.23 -2.65
N LEU A 74 -11.80 -9.34 -1.78
CA LEU A 74 -11.35 -7.95 -1.72
C LEU A 74 -9.87 -7.85 -1.36
N GLN A 75 -9.42 -8.65 -0.41
CA GLN A 75 -8.03 -8.71 0.00
C GLN A 75 -7.13 -9.17 -1.15
N GLU A 76 -7.46 -10.28 -1.80
CA GLU A 76 -6.72 -10.77 -2.96
C GLU A 76 -6.68 -9.73 -4.09
N PHE A 77 -7.80 -9.04 -4.32
CA PHE A 77 -7.88 -7.98 -5.31
C PHE A 77 -6.99 -6.78 -4.95
N ALA A 78 -7.00 -6.32 -3.70
CA ALA A 78 -6.14 -5.22 -3.24
C ALA A 78 -4.66 -5.57 -3.36
N ASP A 79 -4.27 -6.79 -2.97
CA ASP A 79 -2.90 -7.30 -3.11
C ASP A 79 -2.46 -7.34 -4.59
N LYS A 80 -3.35 -7.73 -5.51
CA LYS A 80 -3.07 -7.68 -6.95
C LYS A 80 -2.94 -6.26 -7.47
N MET A 81 -3.84 -5.35 -7.11
CA MET A 81 -3.78 -3.96 -7.53
C MET A 81 -2.48 -3.28 -7.09
N PHE A 82 -2.05 -3.55 -5.89
CA PHE A 82 -0.77 -3.06 -5.38
C PHE A 82 0.42 -3.51 -6.25
N ASN A 83 0.42 -4.77 -6.71
CA ASN A 83 1.48 -5.34 -7.53
C ASN A 83 1.56 -4.77 -8.96
N TYR A 84 0.49 -4.18 -9.49
CA TYR A 84 0.51 -3.57 -10.83
C TYR A 84 1.28 -2.26 -10.91
N ALA A 85 1.58 -1.66 -9.80
CA ALA A 85 2.57 -0.59 -9.71
C ALA A 85 2.26 0.71 -10.48
N SER A 86 1.00 1.01 -10.82
CA SER A 86 0.58 2.34 -11.27
C SER A 86 -0.02 3.15 -10.12
N SER A 87 -0.02 4.48 -10.25
CA SER A 87 -0.65 5.34 -9.25
C SER A 87 -2.17 5.11 -9.13
N GLU A 88 -2.84 4.77 -10.23
CA GLU A 88 -4.25 4.41 -10.22
C GLU A 88 -4.51 3.11 -9.45
N ASP A 89 -3.69 2.09 -9.69
CA ASP A 89 -3.81 0.79 -9.02
C ASP A 89 -3.58 0.93 -7.51
N CYS A 90 -2.63 1.77 -7.10
CA CYS A 90 -2.42 2.10 -5.70
C CYS A 90 -3.61 2.86 -5.09
N GLY A 91 -4.28 3.74 -5.85
CA GLY A 91 -5.48 4.44 -5.42
C GLY A 91 -6.64 3.47 -5.17
N ILE A 92 -6.82 2.48 -6.03
CA ILE A 92 -7.83 1.45 -5.88
C ILE A 92 -7.51 0.55 -4.67
N ALA A 93 -6.27 0.08 -4.55
CA ALA A 93 -5.82 -0.70 -3.41
C ALA A 93 -6.06 0.05 -2.09
N TYR A 94 -5.75 1.34 -2.03
CA TYR A 94 -6.03 2.19 -0.86
C TYR A 94 -7.51 2.21 -0.47
N LYS A 95 -8.42 2.31 -1.44
CA LYS A 95 -9.87 2.30 -1.19
C LYS A 95 -10.34 0.95 -0.67
N VAL A 96 -9.87 -0.13 -1.27
CA VAL A 96 -10.24 -1.50 -0.84
C VAL A 96 -9.70 -1.78 0.57
N TYR A 97 -8.43 -1.46 0.86
CA TYR A 97 -7.89 -1.61 2.21
C TYR A 97 -8.61 -0.72 3.23
N SER A 98 -9.13 0.44 2.83
CA SER A 98 -9.93 1.28 3.72
C SER A 98 -11.22 0.58 4.13
N LEU A 99 -11.94 -0.01 3.17
CA LEU A 99 -13.16 -0.78 3.43
C LEU A 99 -12.89 -2.00 4.33
N LEU A 100 -11.83 -2.75 4.03
CA LEU A 100 -11.42 -3.92 4.81
C LEU A 100 -10.99 -3.56 6.23
N LEU A 101 -10.28 -2.44 6.41
CA LEU A 101 -9.86 -1.93 7.71
C LEU A 101 -11.06 -1.58 8.60
N GLU A 102 -12.05 -0.89 8.04
CA GLU A 102 -13.27 -0.55 8.76
C GLU A 102 -14.04 -1.81 9.18
N ASN A 103 -14.18 -2.79 8.28
CA ASN A 103 -14.78 -4.08 8.63
C ASN A 103 -14.02 -4.79 9.76
N ALA A 104 -12.68 -4.85 9.66
CA ALA A 104 -11.85 -5.49 10.68
C ALA A 104 -11.98 -4.80 12.06
N ARG A 105 -12.07 -3.46 12.08
CA ARG A 105 -12.29 -2.69 13.30
C ARG A 105 -13.65 -2.98 13.91
N LEU A 106 -14.71 -3.06 13.12
CA LEU A 106 -16.06 -3.41 13.59
C LEU A 106 -16.10 -4.81 14.22
N ARG A 107 -15.29 -5.74 13.73
CA ARG A 107 -15.20 -7.12 14.25
C ARG A 107 -14.20 -7.28 15.39
N GLY A 108 -13.38 -6.27 15.69
CA GLY A 108 -12.30 -6.37 16.67
C GLY A 108 -11.17 -7.32 16.23
N ASP A 109 -11.01 -7.57 14.93
CA ASP A 109 -10.03 -8.50 14.35
C ASP A 109 -8.65 -7.84 14.27
N LYS A 110 -7.90 -7.87 15.37
CA LYS A 110 -6.59 -7.22 15.49
C LYS A 110 -5.57 -7.66 14.41
N PRO A 111 -5.41 -8.95 14.09
CA PRO A 111 -4.54 -9.40 12.99
C PRO A 111 -4.90 -8.75 11.66
N ALA A 112 -6.17 -8.73 11.30
CA ALA A 112 -6.65 -8.11 10.07
C ALA A 112 -6.45 -6.58 10.10
N ILE A 113 -6.70 -5.93 11.23
CA ILE A 113 -6.46 -4.48 11.40
C ILE A 113 -5.01 -4.13 11.06
N VAL A 114 -4.04 -4.81 11.67
CA VAL A 114 -2.60 -4.56 11.42
C VAL A 114 -2.25 -4.76 9.94
N ARG A 115 -2.71 -5.85 9.34
CA ARG A 115 -2.49 -6.14 7.92
C ARG A 115 -3.03 -5.03 7.03
N TYR A 116 -4.27 -4.60 7.27
CA TYR A 116 -4.93 -3.61 6.42
C TYR A 116 -4.40 -2.18 6.66
N LEU A 117 -3.94 -1.86 7.86
CA LEU A 117 -3.20 -0.63 8.13
C LEU A 117 -1.93 -0.56 7.29
N TYR A 118 -1.15 -1.65 7.26
CA TYR A 118 0.04 -1.74 6.42
C TYR A 118 -0.30 -1.58 4.93
N GLY A 119 -1.24 -2.37 4.41
CA GLY A 119 -1.64 -2.31 3.00
C GLY A 119 -2.16 -0.92 2.59
N LYS A 120 -2.98 -0.29 3.43
CA LYS A 120 -3.50 1.06 3.23
C LYS A 120 -2.39 2.11 3.22
N ALA A 121 -1.47 2.05 4.19
CA ALA A 121 -0.36 2.98 4.30
C ALA A 121 0.57 2.90 3.09
N VAL A 122 0.97 1.69 2.69
CA VAL A 122 1.85 1.46 1.54
C VAL A 122 1.17 1.90 0.24
N SER A 123 -0.12 1.60 0.06
CA SER A 123 -0.87 2.05 -1.11
C SER A 123 -0.93 3.58 -1.21
N LEU A 124 -1.14 4.27 -0.10
CA LEU A 124 -1.16 5.72 -0.04
C LEU A 124 0.23 6.33 -0.29
N HIS A 125 1.27 5.69 0.24
CA HIS A 125 2.66 6.09 0.00
C HIS A 125 2.99 6.05 -1.49
N TYR A 126 2.73 4.94 -2.16
CA TYR A 126 3.03 4.77 -3.58
C TYR A 126 2.10 5.53 -4.53
N LEU A 127 0.90 5.89 -4.12
CA LEU A 127 0.01 6.75 -4.90
C LEU A 127 0.68 8.06 -5.30
N ASN A 128 1.60 8.54 -4.50
CA ASN A 128 2.23 9.83 -4.66
C ASN A 128 3.68 9.78 -5.16
N VAL A 129 4.40 8.69 -4.89
CA VAL A 129 5.84 8.55 -5.18
C VAL A 129 6.11 8.32 -6.67
N ARG A 130 5.16 7.80 -7.43
CA ARG A 130 5.39 7.42 -8.84
C ARG A 130 5.31 8.54 -9.84
N GLY A 131 5.05 9.75 -9.42
CA GLY A 131 4.90 10.86 -10.33
C GLY A 131 5.83 12.05 -10.15
N ARG A 132 6.45 12.27 -8.98
CA ARG A 132 7.22 13.50 -8.70
C ARG A 132 8.16 13.36 -7.49
N ASP A 133 9.15 14.27 -7.42
CA ASP A 133 10.12 14.42 -6.35
C ASP A 133 9.65 13.96 -4.96
N TYR A 134 10.45 13.08 -4.37
CA TYR A 134 10.29 12.55 -3.01
C TYR A 134 10.19 13.61 -1.90
N ALA A 135 10.48 14.87 -2.24
CA ALA A 135 10.60 15.96 -1.28
C ALA A 135 9.26 16.47 -0.72
N ILE A 136 8.14 16.22 -1.39
CA ILE A 136 6.83 16.74 -0.97
C ILE A 136 5.76 15.65 -1.14
N ASN A 137 5.66 14.75 -0.15
CA ASN A 137 4.53 13.83 -0.07
C ASN A 137 3.38 14.52 0.70
N PRO A 138 2.31 15.01 0.03
CA PRO A 138 1.19 15.66 0.71
C PRO A 138 0.46 14.72 1.69
N TYR A 139 0.65 13.41 1.55
CA TYR A 139 0.07 12.39 2.42
C TYR A 139 1.05 11.86 3.48
N GLY A 140 2.26 12.42 3.58
CA GLY A 140 3.32 11.91 4.47
C GLY A 140 2.87 11.76 5.92
N THR A 141 2.15 12.74 6.46
CA THR A 141 1.58 12.69 7.82
C THR A 141 0.54 11.59 7.96
N GLN A 142 -0.33 11.40 6.97
CA GLN A 142 -1.36 10.36 6.99
C GLN A 142 -0.74 8.96 6.87
N VAL A 143 0.21 8.78 5.98
CA VAL A 143 0.96 7.52 5.81
C VAL A 143 1.67 7.16 7.11
N ARG A 144 2.37 8.11 7.72
CA ARG A 144 3.03 7.94 9.01
C ARG A 144 2.03 7.53 10.10
N GLY A 145 0.89 8.21 10.22
CA GLY A 145 -0.14 7.89 11.20
C GLY A 145 -0.65 6.45 11.07
N LEU A 146 -0.86 5.97 9.84
CA LEU A 146 -1.27 4.59 9.59
C LEU A 146 -0.19 3.57 10.01
N PHE A 147 1.07 3.84 9.70
CA PHE A 147 2.16 2.98 10.14
C PHE A 147 2.36 3.02 11.66
N GLN A 148 2.24 4.18 12.30
CA GLN A 148 2.32 4.32 13.75
C GLN A 148 1.19 3.57 14.45
N GLU A 149 -0.04 3.62 13.93
CA GLU A 149 -1.15 2.84 14.44
C GLU A 149 -0.86 1.33 14.34
N GLY A 150 -0.39 0.84 13.19
CA GLY A 150 -0.01 -0.56 13.04
C GLY A 150 1.15 -0.97 13.96
N ALA A 151 2.14 -0.08 14.15
CA ALA A 151 3.26 -0.31 15.05
C ALA A 151 2.86 -0.33 16.54
N SER A 152 1.78 0.34 16.93
CA SER A 152 1.32 0.37 18.33
C SER A 152 0.94 -1.02 18.87
N TYR A 153 0.58 -1.97 17.99
CA TYR A 153 0.31 -3.36 18.34
C TYR A 153 1.57 -4.13 18.81
N ILE A 154 2.76 -3.53 18.77
CA ILE A 154 3.98 -4.10 19.34
C ILE A 154 3.84 -4.42 20.83
N ALA A 155 2.97 -3.74 21.57
CA ALA A 155 2.69 -4.02 22.96
C ALA A 155 2.08 -5.43 23.20
N GLU A 156 1.40 -5.98 22.20
CA GLU A 156 0.79 -7.28 22.21
C GLU A 156 1.51 -8.30 21.31
N TYR A 157 2.71 -7.98 20.86
CA TYR A 157 3.46 -8.70 19.82
C TYR A 157 3.47 -10.21 20.02
N GLU A 158 3.75 -10.69 21.24
CA GLU A 158 3.86 -12.12 21.52
C GLU A 158 2.55 -12.90 21.39
N SER A 159 1.39 -12.21 21.45
CA SER A 159 0.09 -12.84 21.29
C SER A 159 -0.31 -13.14 19.85
N PHE A 160 0.43 -12.59 18.88
CA PHE A 160 0.11 -12.70 17.46
C PHE A 160 0.82 -13.87 16.77
N ASP A 161 0.22 -14.33 15.66
CA ASP A 161 0.86 -15.27 14.74
C ASP A 161 2.03 -14.63 14.00
N LYS A 162 2.87 -15.48 13.39
CA LYS A 162 4.08 -15.06 12.68
C LYS A 162 3.83 -14.02 11.58
N THR A 163 2.73 -14.17 10.84
CA THR A 163 2.39 -13.27 9.73
C THR A 163 2.03 -11.89 10.26
N THR A 164 1.21 -11.82 11.31
CA THR A 164 0.82 -10.56 11.96
C THR A 164 2.03 -9.87 12.60
N LYS A 165 2.91 -10.63 13.26
CA LYS A 165 4.19 -10.15 13.77
C LYS A 165 5.01 -9.45 12.67
N GLY A 166 5.10 -10.07 11.50
CA GLY A 166 5.78 -9.49 10.33
C GLY A 166 5.18 -8.15 9.89
N TYR A 167 3.85 -8.02 9.88
CA TYR A 167 3.21 -6.72 9.54
C TYR A 167 3.44 -5.65 10.61
N ILE A 168 3.40 -5.98 11.90
CA ILE A 168 3.74 -5.05 13.00
C ILE A 168 5.16 -4.50 12.78
N MET A 169 6.11 -5.39 12.50
CA MET A 169 7.50 -5.00 12.28
C MET A 169 7.69 -4.10 11.05
N ARG A 170 7.00 -4.42 9.95
CA ARG A 170 7.00 -3.58 8.75
C ARG A 170 6.36 -2.21 9.00
N CYS A 171 5.27 -2.15 9.76
CA CYS A 171 4.68 -0.89 10.18
C CYS A 171 5.68 -0.05 11.00
N LEU A 172 6.40 -0.68 11.92
CA LEU A 172 7.42 -0.03 12.74
C LEU A 172 8.57 0.52 11.88
N GLY A 173 9.13 -0.27 10.96
CA GLY A 173 10.19 0.16 10.05
C GLY A 173 9.75 1.30 9.13
N ASN A 174 8.56 1.16 8.51
CA ASN A 174 8.06 2.13 7.52
C ASN A 174 7.48 3.41 8.15
N SER A 175 7.06 3.39 9.41
CA SER A 175 6.56 4.60 10.08
C SER A 175 7.58 5.73 10.05
N ARG A 176 8.83 5.37 9.94
CA ARG A 176 9.96 6.27 9.86
C ARG A 176 10.28 6.74 8.43
N MET A 177 10.26 5.87 7.43
CA MET A 177 10.58 6.25 6.04
C MET A 177 9.64 7.31 5.48
N SER A 178 8.46 7.44 6.04
CA SER A 178 7.47 8.46 5.68
C SER A 178 7.66 9.79 6.43
N MET A 179 8.71 9.96 7.23
CA MET A 179 9.02 11.22 7.92
C MET A 179 9.77 12.19 7.00
N PRO A 180 9.20 13.36 6.66
CA PRO A 180 9.99 14.46 6.14
C PRO A 180 10.77 15.10 7.29
N ARG A 181 12.11 15.11 7.22
CA ARG A 181 13.02 15.84 8.11
C ARG A 181 12.57 15.85 9.58
N SER A 182 12.78 14.74 10.26
CA SER A 182 12.54 14.63 11.71
C SER A 182 13.45 15.58 12.47
N THR A 183 12.93 16.20 13.52
CA THR A 183 13.77 16.93 14.45
C THR A 183 14.62 15.95 15.28
N PRO A 184 15.74 16.38 15.89
CA PRO A 184 16.54 15.52 16.77
C PRO A 184 15.71 14.90 17.91
N GLU A 185 14.73 15.64 18.45
CA GLU A 185 13.83 15.17 19.51
C GLU A 185 12.90 14.05 19.01
N GLU A 186 12.27 14.24 17.85
CA GLU A 186 11.44 13.22 17.21
C GLU A 186 12.26 11.98 16.92
N CYS A 187 13.48 12.18 16.48
CA CYS A 187 14.43 11.12 16.24
C CYS A 187 14.76 10.33 17.52
N THR A 188 15.00 11.00 18.63
CA THR A 188 15.31 10.38 19.93
C THR A 188 14.12 9.56 20.43
N GLU A 189 12.90 10.09 20.36
CA GLU A 189 11.70 9.34 20.74
C GLU A 189 11.50 8.09 19.88
N TYR A 190 11.85 8.18 18.62
CA TYR A 190 11.77 7.07 17.70
C TYR A 190 12.73 5.93 18.06
N MET A 191 13.98 6.28 18.42
CA MET A 191 14.96 5.29 18.87
C MET A 191 14.49 4.56 20.14
N LYS A 192 13.85 5.25 21.07
CA LYS A 192 13.25 4.62 22.25
C LYS A 192 12.20 3.58 21.87
N VAL A 193 11.38 3.88 20.87
CA VAL A 193 10.38 2.91 20.34
C VAL A 193 11.07 1.71 19.72
N PHE A 194 12.13 1.92 18.94
CA PHE A 194 12.92 0.84 18.36
C PHE A 194 13.58 -0.04 19.41
N ASP A 195 14.23 0.57 20.39
CA ASP A 195 14.91 -0.18 21.46
C ASP A 195 13.90 -0.95 22.31
N LYS A 196 12.73 -0.38 22.58
CA LYS A 196 11.64 -1.09 23.24
C LYS A 196 11.13 -2.25 22.37
N ALA A 197 10.95 -2.06 21.07
CA ALA A 197 10.54 -3.12 20.14
C ALA A 197 11.57 -4.24 20.08
N MET A 198 12.85 -3.91 20.01
CA MET A 198 13.95 -4.89 20.04
C MET A 198 14.00 -5.68 21.35
N GLY A 199 13.64 -5.06 22.47
CA GLY A 199 13.53 -5.75 23.75
C GLY A 199 12.32 -6.69 23.88
N ILE A 200 11.26 -6.45 23.10
CA ILE A 200 10.04 -7.30 23.10
C ILE A 200 10.20 -8.47 22.13
N ILE A 201 10.91 -8.27 21.01
CA ILE A 201 11.08 -9.30 19.98
C ILE A 201 12.12 -10.31 20.46
N THR A 202 11.62 -11.49 20.81
CA THR A 202 12.48 -12.61 21.25
C THR A 202 12.78 -13.60 20.13
N ASP A 203 12.09 -13.51 18.97
CA ASP A 203 12.28 -14.41 17.85
C ASP A 203 13.53 -14.03 17.02
N PRO A 204 14.61 -14.86 17.06
CA PRO A 204 15.84 -14.59 16.29
C PRO A 204 15.63 -14.47 14.79
N TYR A 205 14.58 -15.08 14.25
CA TYR A 205 14.22 -15.01 12.84
C TYR A 205 13.92 -13.58 12.40
N TYR A 206 13.20 -12.81 13.20
CA TYR A 206 12.89 -11.42 12.87
C TYR A 206 14.09 -10.50 13.00
N HIS A 207 15.01 -10.81 13.89
CA HIS A 207 16.28 -10.08 14.00
C HIS A 207 17.21 -10.31 12.80
N GLN A 208 17.08 -11.48 12.13
CA GLN A 208 17.96 -11.86 11.02
C GLN A 208 17.34 -11.54 9.65
N LEU A 209 16.01 -11.62 9.52
CA LEU A 209 15.31 -11.60 8.24
C LEU A 209 14.45 -10.35 8.00
N ASP A 210 14.26 -9.50 9.00
CA ASP A 210 13.65 -8.20 8.76
C ASP A 210 14.76 -7.17 8.54
N PRO A 211 15.14 -6.91 7.28
CA PRO A 211 16.16 -5.92 6.96
C PRO A 211 15.74 -4.51 7.35
N ASP A 212 14.42 -4.28 7.56
CA ASP A 212 13.89 -2.94 7.82
C ASP A 212 14.26 -2.45 9.23
N LEU A 213 14.44 -3.34 10.22
CA LEU A 213 14.79 -2.91 11.57
C LEU A 213 16.25 -2.47 11.74
N PRO A 214 17.26 -3.29 11.37
CA PRO A 214 18.65 -2.83 11.36
C PRO A 214 18.87 -1.70 10.37
N TRP A 215 18.20 -1.77 9.21
CA TRP A 215 18.24 -0.73 8.18
C TRP A 215 17.59 0.56 8.69
N GLY A 216 16.47 0.46 9.39
CA GLY A 216 15.83 1.57 10.09
C GLY A 216 16.77 2.31 11.02
N LYS A 217 17.56 1.60 11.84
CA LYS A 217 18.58 2.21 12.71
C LYS A 217 19.71 2.86 11.92
N PHE A 218 20.15 2.22 10.84
CA PHE A 218 21.20 2.73 9.97
C PHE A 218 20.76 4.01 9.25
N GLU A 219 19.60 4.02 8.60
CA GLU A 219 19.07 5.22 7.95
C GLU A 219 18.83 6.36 8.94
N TYR A 220 18.37 6.03 10.14
CA TYR A 220 18.23 6.99 11.22
C TYR A 220 19.56 7.66 11.55
N ALA A 221 20.62 6.86 11.74
CA ALA A 221 21.96 7.38 11.97
C ALA A 221 22.47 8.25 10.81
N MET A 222 22.08 7.93 9.56
CA MET A 222 22.44 8.73 8.38
C MET A 222 21.70 10.06 8.28
N HIS A 223 20.52 10.17 8.90
CA HIS A 223 19.71 11.41 8.91
C HIS A 223 19.97 12.26 10.15
N MET A 224 20.61 11.71 11.19
CA MET A 224 21.10 12.51 12.28
C MET A 224 22.29 13.35 11.82
N ASP A 225 22.25 14.60 12.16
CA ASP A 225 23.37 15.50 12.01
C ASP A 225 24.62 14.89 12.67
N ARG A 226 25.75 15.02 11.99
CA ARG A 226 27.03 14.43 12.43
C ARG A 226 27.43 14.87 13.83
N GLU A 227 27.03 16.07 14.26
CA GLU A 227 27.27 16.60 15.60
C GLU A 227 26.43 15.88 16.66
N THR A 228 25.17 15.52 16.32
CA THR A 228 24.28 14.75 17.19
C THR A 228 24.72 13.29 17.36
N LEU A 229 25.43 12.72 16.37
CA LEU A 229 25.99 11.37 16.44
C LEU A 229 27.26 11.28 17.27
N LEU A 230 27.97 12.40 17.48
CA LEU A 230 29.25 12.46 18.15
C LEU A 230 29.17 13.02 19.58
N SER A 231 27.97 13.49 19.98
CA SER A 231 27.66 13.91 21.36
C SER A 231 27.10 12.76 22.21
#